data_9257926c454ca3ef61b4fd498cfd5b81
#
_entry.id   9257926c454ca3ef61b4fd498cfd5b81
#
_cell.length_a   1.000
_cell.length_b   1.000
_cell.length_c   1.000
_cell.angle_alpha   90.00
_cell.angle_beta   90.00
_cell.angle_gamma   90.00
#
_symmetry.space_group_name_H-M   'P 1'
#
loop_
_entity.id
_entity.type
_entity.pdbx_description
1 polymer ?
#
loop_
_entity_poly.entity_id
_entity_poly.type
_entity_poly.pdbx_seq_one_letter_code
_entity_poly.pdbx_strand_id
1 'polypeptide(L)'
;AWWSGRDYVPPAETEGEAAPDAAPATAEAEKPAAKAEEKPATKPVEVPPAPKPVKAEPIVEDIDGGAVRIRALETLWGEGRLAPGSFALDTQIIDAALQIADRPGDIGFIGGDGALLNAFVAQSDRKPRSTEWRRACIDRISQLVPAAAITLGEVDRPRGFEEASLPSIVSIEAFAYSDHKAGLVGRVFRALDSKGRWVFLDTTRRTKKTPPQAFASAWAEPQLATNDEIEELLTLAGFKSVRRVPAGDLVLDAAKRGYANLSQVLERAATSGLTGREGALFLQELAWEAQSWRARTRAIEGGALEINLWVADKTQQDAPL
;
A
#
# COMPACT_ATOMS: atom_id res chain seq x y z
N ALA A 1 4.78 6.36 1.84
CA ALA A 1 4.43 6.74 3.21
C ALA A 1 3.27 5.90 3.74
N TRP A 2 2.09 5.93 3.10
CA TRP A 2 0.90 5.20 3.58
C TRP A 2 1.11 3.67 3.69
N TRP A 3 1.72 3.06 2.67
CA TRP A 3 2.00 1.61 2.63
C TRP A 3 3.03 1.16 3.69
N SER A 4 3.91 2.05 4.13
CA SER A 4 4.88 1.78 5.20
C SER A 4 4.36 2.09 6.61
N GLY A 5 3.06 2.35 6.78
CA GLY A 5 2.46 2.67 8.07
C GLY A 5 2.80 4.06 8.61
N ARG A 6 3.38 4.93 7.79
CA ARG A 6 3.56 6.34 8.14
C ARG A 6 2.24 7.08 7.97
N ASP A 7 2.03 8.15 8.71
CA ASP A 7 0.84 8.97 8.56
C ASP A 7 0.68 9.40 7.10
N TYR A 8 -0.54 9.26 6.60
CA TYR A 8 -0.86 9.66 5.24
C TYR A 8 -0.75 11.18 5.13
N VAL A 9 0.16 11.63 4.28
CA VAL A 9 0.26 13.03 3.86
C VAL A 9 -0.16 13.07 2.40
N PRO A 10 -1.28 13.75 2.05
CA PRO A 10 -1.67 13.91 0.67
C PRO A 10 -0.53 14.57 -0.11
N PRO A 11 -0.35 14.23 -1.39
CA PRO A 11 0.59 14.96 -2.24
C PRO A 11 0.29 16.47 -2.16
N ALA A 12 1.33 17.28 -1.96
CA ALA A 12 1.16 18.74 -1.97
C ALA A 12 0.56 19.16 -3.33
N GLU A 13 -0.42 20.06 -3.29
CA GLU A 13 -0.89 20.71 -4.50
C GLU A 13 0.31 21.41 -5.13
N THR A 14 0.81 20.89 -6.25
CA THR A 14 1.74 21.63 -7.09
C THR A 14 0.96 22.81 -7.63
N GLU A 15 1.20 24.01 -7.08
CA GLU A 15 0.82 25.26 -7.73
C GLU A 15 1.29 25.15 -9.18
N GLY A 16 0.35 25.27 -10.11
CA GLY A 16 0.56 24.98 -11.52
C GLY A 16 1.80 25.64 -12.07
N GLU A 17 2.81 24.86 -12.31
CA GLU A 17 3.95 25.23 -13.11
C GLU A 17 3.44 25.33 -14.56
N ALA A 18 3.29 26.57 -15.02
CA ALA A 18 2.95 26.89 -16.41
C ALA A 18 3.96 26.18 -17.31
N ALA A 19 3.46 25.46 -18.30
CA ALA A 19 4.27 24.81 -19.31
C ALA A 19 5.30 25.78 -19.91
N PRO A 20 6.56 25.35 -20.10
CA PRO A 20 7.53 26.20 -20.76
C PRO A 20 7.19 26.30 -22.25
N ASP A 21 6.85 27.49 -22.65
CA ASP A 21 6.66 27.85 -24.05
C ASP A 21 8.02 27.86 -24.77
N ALA A 22 8.01 27.32 -25.98
CA ALA A 22 9.21 27.11 -26.77
C ALA A 22 9.88 28.42 -27.16
N ALA A 23 11.20 28.48 -27.00
CA ALA A 23 12.03 29.54 -27.51
C ALA A 23 12.09 29.57 -29.06
N PRO A 24 12.31 30.70 -29.66
CA PRO A 24 13.41 30.80 -30.60
C PRO A 24 14.37 31.97 -30.35
N ALA A 25 15.54 31.78 -30.89
CA ALA A 25 16.81 32.44 -30.72
C ALA A 25 16.92 33.87 -31.24
N THR A 26 17.94 34.55 -30.66
CA THR A 26 18.85 35.55 -31.22
C THR A 26 18.37 36.98 -31.46
N ALA A 27 19.00 37.94 -30.80
CA ALA A 27 20.03 38.83 -31.31
C ALA A 27 20.29 40.03 -30.38
N GLU A 28 21.53 40.40 -30.32
CA GLU A 28 22.18 41.55 -29.66
C GLU A 28 21.55 42.91 -29.96
N ALA A 29 21.63 43.88 -29.03
CA ALA A 29 22.38 45.10 -29.14
C ALA A 29 22.00 46.18 -28.11
N GLU A 30 23.02 46.66 -27.40
CA GLU A 30 23.34 48.01 -27.00
C GLU A 30 22.39 48.95 -26.21
N LYS A 31 22.95 49.41 -25.08
CA LYS A 31 22.69 50.66 -24.32
C LYS A 31 22.82 51.92 -25.17
N PRO A 32 22.23 53.11 -24.81
CA PRO A 32 22.72 53.85 -23.65
C PRO A 32 21.68 54.65 -22.83
N ALA A 33 22.20 55.22 -21.76
CA ALA A 33 21.59 56.03 -20.73
C ALA A 33 21.05 57.41 -21.19
N ALA A 34 19.99 57.88 -20.49
CA ALA A 34 19.73 59.31 -20.35
C ALA A 34 19.08 59.63 -19.00
N LYS A 35 19.66 60.64 -18.34
CA LYS A 35 19.20 61.35 -17.13
C LYS A 35 17.94 62.14 -17.41
N ALA A 36 17.05 62.27 -16.43
CA ALA A 36 16.17 63.44 -16.29
C ALA A 36 15.68 63.60 -14.84
N GLU A 37 15.97 64.61 -14.33
CA GLU A 37 15.56 65.71 -13.44
C GLU A 37 14.36 65.51 -12.52
N GLU A 38 14.63 65.83 -11.25
CA GLU A 38 13.69 66.03 -10.15
C GLU A 38 12.78 67.25 -10.33
N LYS A 39 11.51 67.11 -9.95
CA LYS A 39 10.63 68.22 -9.56
C LYS A 39 9.87 67.90 -8.28
N PRO A 40 9.63 68.89 -7.39
CA PRO A 40 9.29 68.65 -6.00
C PRO A 40 7.81 68.33 -5.79
N ALA A 41 7.59 67.38 -4.86
CA ALA A 41 6.30 66.83 -4.48
C ALA A 41 5.55 67.73 -3.48
N THR A 42 4.30 68.03 -3.80
CA THR A 42 3.27 68.51 -2.88
C THR A 42 2.78 67.32 -2.02
N LYS A 43 2.76 67.54 -0.69
CA LYS A 43 2.29 66.53 0.27
C LYS A 43 0.77 66.32 0.11
N PRO A 44 0.28 65.05 -0.04
CA PRO A 44 -1.13 64.72 0.04
C PRO A 44 -1.57 64.59 1.49
N VAL A 45 -2.82 65.02 1.73
CA VAL A 45 -3.54 64.87 2.99
C VAL A 45 -3.82 63.40 3.21
N GLU A 46 -3.41 62.90 4.39
CA GLU A 46 -3.60 61.54 4.80
C GLU A 46 -5.08 61.24 5.15
N VAL A 47 -5.74 60.50 4.29
CA VAL A 47 -7.08 59.91 4.56
C VAL A 47 -6.87 58.61 5.30
N PRO A 48 -7.51 58.38 6.46
CA PRO A 48 -7.34 57.13 7.17
C PRO A 48 -7.79 55.94 6.31
N PRO A 49 -7.02 54.83 6.29
CA PRO A 49 -7.34 53.69 5.45
C PRO A 49 -8.64 53.04 5.91
N ALA A 50 -9.52 52.74 4.95
CA ALA A 50 -10.69 51.95 5.17
C ALA A 50 -10.32 50.59 5.76
N PRO A 51 -11.12 50.04 6.71
CA PRO A 51 -10.84 48.74 7.29
C PRO A 51 -10.78 47.70 6.16
N LYS A 52 -9.64 47.02 6.10
CA LYS A 52 -9.47 45.89 5.13
C LYS A 52 -10.54 44.87 5.38
N PRO A 53 -11.23 44.36 4.34
CA PRO A 53 -12.15 43.25 4.51
C PRO A 53 -11.37 42.10 5.13
N VAL A 54 -11.84 41.62 6.29
CA VAL A 54 -11.34 40.39 6.91
C VAL A 54 -11.66 39.29 5.90
N LYS A 55 -10.65 38.79 5.22
CA LYS A 55 -10.80 37.54 4.45
C LYS A 55 -11.20 36.50 5.45
N ALA A 56 -12.45 35.99 5.33
CA ALA A 56 -12.83 34.78 6.02
C ALA A 56 -11.77 33.72 5.66
N GLU A 57 -11.08 33.19 6.66
CA GLU A 57 -10.22 32.05 6.45
C GLU A 57 -11.08 30.94 5.86
N PRO A 58 -10.64 30.29 4.76
CA PRO A 58 -11.40 29.19 4.21
C PRO A 58 -11.56 28.13 5.32
N ILE A 59 -12.78 27.69 5.56
CA ILE A 59 -13.06 26.53 6.41
C ILE A 59 -12.34 25.38 5.74
N VAL A 60 -11.18 24.98 6.28
CA VAL A 60 -10.45 23.81 5.83
C VAL A 60 -11.26 22.62 6.32
N GLU A 61 -12.04 22.01 5.44
CA GLU A 61 -12.65 20.73 5.74
C GLU A 61 -11.54 19.74 6.08
N ASP A 62 -11.59 19.18 7.27
CA ASP A 62 -10.64 18.16 7.73
C ASP A 62 -11.00 16.83 7.03
N ILE A 63 -10.37 16.60 5.88
CA ILE A 63 -10.62 15.40 5.05
C ILE A 63 -9.74 14.28 5.57
N ASP A 64 -10.36 13.17 5.99
CA ASP A 64 -9.64 11.94 6.28
C ASP A 64 -9.09 11.30 4.98
N GLY A 65 -7.87 11.67 4.64
CA GLY A 65 -7.18 11.17 3.45
C GLY A 65 -7.00 9.65 3.47
N GLY A 66 -6.88 9.04 4.65
CA GLY A 66 -6.79 7.59 4.80
C GLY A 66 -8.08 6.89 4.39
N ALA A 67 -9.23 7.39 4.84
CA ALA A 67 -10.54 6.87 4.45
C ALA A 67 -10.81 7.05 2.95
N VAL A 68 -10.42 8.20 2.38
CA VAL A 68 -10.53 8.45 0.93
C VAL A 68 -9.65 7.45 0.15
N ARG A 69 -8.44 7.20 0.60
CA ARG A 69 -7.53 6.20 0.00
C ARG A 69 -8.14 4.81 0.02
N ILE A 70 -8.65 4.33 1.16
CA ILE A 70 -9.30 3.02 1.27
C ILE A 70 -10.47 2.91 0.32
N ARG A 71 -11.33 3.94 0.25
CA ARG A 71 -12.46 3.97 -0.69
C ARG A 71 -12.01 3.88 -2.15
N ALA A 72 -10.92 4.53 -2.53
CA ALA A 72 -10.36 4.43 -3.87
C ALA A 72 -9.85 3.00 -4.17
N LEU A 73 -9.18 2.35 -3.22
CA LEU A 73 -8.72 0.97 -3.34
C LEU A 73 -9.89 -0.01 -3.50
N GLU A 74 -10.88 0.07 -2.61
CA GLU A 74 -12.08 -0.78 -2.65
C GLU A 74 -12.88 -0.59 -3.95
N THR A 75 -12.87 0.62 -4.49
CA THR A 75 -13.54 0.91 -5.77
C THR A 75 -12.89 0.20 -6.95
N LEU A 76 -11.56 0.05 -6.93
CA LEU A 76 -10.81 -0.69 -7.96
C LEU A 76 -10.83 -2.21 -7.74
N TRP A 77 -10.58 -2.63 -6.50
CA TRP A 77 -10.25 -4.02 -6.21
C TRP A 77 -11.40 -4.81 -5.59
N GLY A 78 -12.44 -4.12 -5.15
CA GLY A 78 -13.59 -4.70 -4.46
C GLY A 78 -13.61 -4.39 -2.96
N GLU A 79 -14.77 -4.58 -2.35
CA GLU A 79 -14.98 -4.29 -0.94
C GLU A 79 -13.98 -5.03 -0.04
N GLY A 80 -13.39 -4.31 0.90
CA GLY A 80 -12.40 -4.82 1.83
C GLY A 80 -11.02 -5.10 1.22
N ARG A 81 -10.80 -4.85 -0.08
CA ARG A 81 -9.53 -5.08 -0.77
C ARG A 81 -8.63 -3.87 -0.74
N LEU A 82 -7.38 -4.09 -0.37
CA LEU A 82 -6.33 -3.07 -0.42
C LEU A 82 -5.38 -3.23 -1.61
N ALA A 83 -5.49 -4.35 -2.34
CA ALA A 83 -4.72 -4.69 -3.53
C ALA A 83 -5.52 -5.65 -4.41
N PRO A 84 -5.11 -5.90 -5.68
CA PRO A 84 -5.73 -6.92 -6.51
C PRO A 84 -5.71 -8.30 -5.84
N GLY A 85 -6.88 -8.88 -5.71
CA GLY A 85 -7.08 -10.19 -5.11
C GLY A 85 -8.29 -10.90 -5.71
N SER A 86 -8.48 -12.15 -5.32
CA SER A 86 -9.61 -12.96 -5.77
C SER A 86 -9.95 -14.01 -4.74
N PHE A 87 -11.18 -14.49 -4.79
CA PHE A 87 -11.61 -15.59 -3.93
C PHE A 87 -10.71 -16.85 -4.09
N ALA A 88 -10.26 -17.13 -5.31
CA ALA A 88 -9.36 -18.27 -5.55
C ALA A 88 -7.99 -18.09 -4.88
N LEU A 89 -7.44 -16.88 -4.89
CA LEU A 89 -6.19 -16.58 -4.20
C LEU A 89 -6.36 -16.66 -2.68
N ASP A 90 -7.46 -16.09 -2.15
CA ASP A 90 -7.75 -16.16 -0.71
C ASP A 90 -7.90 -17.62 -0.26
N THR A 91 -8.61 -18.44 -1.03
CA THR A 91 -8.78 -19.87 -0.73
C THR A 91 -7.43 -20.58 -0.69
N GLN A 92 -6.53 -20.34 -1.65
CA GLN A 92 -5.19 -20.94 -1.61
C GLN A 92 -4.39 -20.53 -0.37
N ILE A 93 -4.45 -19.24 0.02
CA ILE A 93 -3.78 -18.75 1.23
C ILE A 93 -4.37 -19.40 2.48
N ILE A 94 -5.70 -19.41 2.58
CA ILE A 94 -6.42 -19.95 3.74
C ILE A 94 -6.20 -21.47 3.86
N ASP A 95 -6.32 -22.20 2.77
CA ASP A 95 -6.09 -23.65 2.75
C ASP A 95 -4.65 -23.96 3.20
N ALA A 96 -3.66 -23.25 2.66
CA ALA A 96 -2.27 -23.42 3.07
C ALA A 96 -2.07 -23.12 4.57
N ALA A 97 -2.75 -22.09 5.10
CA ALA A 97 -2.67 -21.74 6.51
C ALA A 97 -3.38 -22.74 7.43
N LEU A 98 -4.46 -23.35 6.97
CA LEU A 98 -5.25 -24.33 7.72
C LEU A 98 -4.73 -25.78 7.62
N GLN A 99 -3.79 -26.07 6.72
CA GLN A 99 -3.07 -27.36 6.66
C GLN A 99 -2.09 -27.56 7.82
N ILE A 100 -2.55 -27.34 9.04
CA ILE A 100 -1.77 -27.40 10.29
C ILE A 100 -2.14 -28.59 11.18
N ALA A 101 -2.80 -29.59 10.61
CA ALA A 101 -3.42 -30.70 11.35
C ALA A 101 -4.42 -30.19 12.43
N ASP A 102 -4.81 -31.01 13.38
CA ASP A 102 -5.80 -30.68 14.41
C ASP A 102 -5.24 -29.83 15.57
N ARG A 103 -4.30 -28.93 15.28
CA ARG A 103 -3.70 -28.05 16.31
C ARG A 103 -4.66 -26.92 16.64
N PRO A 104 -5.07 -26.77 17.92
CA PRO A 104 -5.95 -25.68 18.33
C PRO A 104 -5.23 -24.33 18.26
N GLY A 105 -5.97 -23.24 18.32
CA GLY A 105 -5.45 -21.87 18.44
C GLY A 105 -5.91 -20.94 17.34
N ASP A 106 -5.68 -19.67 17.59
CA ASP A 106 -5.99 -18.58 16.68
C ASP A 106 -4.99 -18.55 15.50
N ILE A 107 -5.36 -17.92 14.40
CA ILE A 107 -4.46 -17.69 13.26
C ILE A 107 -4.00 -16.24 13.25
N GLY A 108 -2.69 -16.05 13.18
CA GLY A 108 -2.10 -14.71 13.07
C GLY A 108 -2.17 -14.16 11.66
N PHE A 109 -2.41 -12.85 11.52
CA PHE A 109 -2.35 -12.15 10.24
C PHE A 109 -1.45 -10.92 10.35
N ILE A 110 -0.60 -10.68 9.37
CA ILE A 110 0.23 -9.49 9.24
C ILE A 110 -0.12 -8.81 7.93
N GLY A 111 -0.84 -7.67 8.00
CA GLY A 111 -1.22 -6.87 6.83
C GLY A 111 -2.30 -7.50 5.95
N GLY A 112 -3.14 -8.38 6.50
CA GLY A 112 -4.29 -8.93 5.79
C GLY A 112 -5.35 -7.84 5.52
N ASP A 113 -5.97 -7.88 4.34
CA ASP A 113 -7.10 -7.01 4.05
C ASP A 113 -8.44 -7.56 4.60
N GLY A 114 -9.47 -6.72 4.60
CA GLY A 114 -10.78 -7.10 5.13
C GLY A 114 -11.44 -8.24 4.37
N ALA A 115 -11.21 -8.34 3.06
CA ALA A 115 -11.78 -9.40 2.23
C ALA A 115 -11.16 -10.76 2.53
N LEU A 116 -9.83 -10.84 2.67
CA LEU A 116 -9.13 -12.07 3.07
C LEU A 116 -9.56 -12.53 4.47
N LEU A 117 -9.60 -11.60 5.44
CA LEU A 117 -10.03 -11.91 6.80
C LEU A 117 -11.48 -12.37 6.86
N ASN A 118 -12.37 -11.75 6.09
CA ASN A 118 -13.77 -12.16 6.00
C ASN A 118 -13.92 -13.56 5.36
N ALA A 119 -13.16 -13.82 4.29
CA ALA A 119 -13.10 -15.15 3.67
C ALA A 119 -12.57 -16.21 4.65
N PHE A 120 -11.58 -15.87 5.48
CA PHE A 120 -11.08 -16.76 6.52
C PHE A 120 -12.13 -17.09 7.58
N VAL A 121 -12.85 -16.09 8.09
CA VAL A 121 -13.93 -16.29 9.09
C VAL A 121 -15.06 -17.15 8.51
N ALA A 122 -15.34 -17.02 7.21
CA ALA A 122 -16.36 -17.85 6.55
C ALA A 122 -15.94 -19.31 6.36
N GLN A 123 -14.63 -19.61 6.38
CA GLN A 123 -14.08 -20.95 6.11
C GLN A 123 -13.55 -21.65 7.37
N SER A 124 -13.46 -20.96 8.51
CA SER A 124 -12.84 -21.48 9.72
C SER A 124 -13.49 -20.95 10.98
N ASP A 125 -13.68 -21.82 11.97
CA ASP A 125 -14.13 -21.43 13.32
C ASP A 125 -13.01 -20.79 14.17
N ARG A 126 -11.79 -20.69 13.63
CA ARG A 126 -10.65 -20.09 14.31
C ARG A 126 -10.74 -18.55 14.29
N LYS A 127 -10.26 -17.92 15.35
CA LYS A 127 -10.27 -16.46 15.41
C LYS A 127 -9.05 -15.89 14.68
N PRO A 128 -9.24 -14.91 13.78
CA PRO A 128 -8.13 -14.16 13.21
C PRO A 128 -7.61 -13.12 14.23
N ARG A 129 -6.32 -13.19 14.51
CA ARG A 129 -5.58 -12.17 15.26
C ARG A 129 -4.71 -11.41 14.27
N SER A 130 -5.02 -10.14 14.03
CA SER A 130 -4.33 -9.35 12.99
C SER A 130 -3.48 -8.25 13.61
N THR A 131 -2.27 -8.10 13.09
CA THR A 131 -1.48 -6.88 13.27
C THR A 131 -1.51 -6.09 11.98
N GLU A 132 -1.85 -4.82 12.09
CA GLU A 132 -1.95 -3.90 10.95
C GLU A 132 -1.09 -2.67 11.23
N TRP A 133 -0.25 -2.30 10.28
CA TRP A 133 0.63 -1.13 10.42
C TRP A 133 0.07 0.14 9.79
N ARG A 134 -0.95 0.02 8.95
CA ARG A 134 -1.64 1.15 8.30
C ARG A 134 -2.84 1.56 9.16
N ARG A 135 -2.68 2.58 9.97
CA ARG A 135 -3.69 3.04 10.94
C ARG A 135 -5.09 3.18 10.31
N ALA A 136 -5.18 3.80 9.13
CA ALA A 136 -6.47 4.02 8.45
C ALA A 136 -7.20 2.71 8.09
N CYS A 137 -6.49 1.57 7.99
CA CYS A 137 -7.11 0.29 7.67
C CYS A 137 -7.79 -0.37 8.87
N ILE A 138 -7.38 -0.05 10.10
CA ILE A 138 -7.85 -0.73 11.32
C ILE A 138 -9.35 -0.59 11.47
N ASP A 139 -9.87 0.64 11.40
CA ASP A 139 -11.29 0.92 11.57
C ASP A 139 -12.13 0.23 10.49
N ARG A 140 -11.65 0.30 9.23
CA ARG A 140 -12.36 -0.35 8.12
C ARG A 140 -12.37 -1.87 8.24
N ILE A 141 -11.26 -2.48 8.59
CA ILE A 141 -11.18 -3.94 8.77
C ILE A 141 -12.04 -4.37 9.96
N SER A 142 -12.02 -3.61 11.07
CA SER A 142 -12.85 -3.89 12.25
C SER A 142 -14.35 -3.82 11.95
N GLN A 143 -14.77 -2.90 11.08
CA GLN A 143 -16.16 -2.81 10.61
C GLN A 143 -16.56 -4.02 9.76
N LEU A 144 -15.68 -4.45 8.86
CA LEU A 144 -15.94 -5.57 7.94
C LEU A 144 -15.87 -6.93 8.62
N VAL A 145 -14.97 -7.08 9.60
CA VAL A 145 -14.67 -8.35 10.25
C VAL A 145 -14.67 -8.17 11.78
N PRO A 146 -15.85 -8.00 12.42
CA PRO A 146 -15.93 -7.78 13.87
C PRO A 146 -15.38 -8.95 14.71
N ALA A 147 -15.25 -10.12 14.13
CA ALA A 147 -14.67 -11.31 14.77
C ALA A 147 -13.13 -11.24 14.88
N ALA A 148 -12.47 -10.37 14.13
CA ALA A 148 -11.02 -10.24 14.13
C ALA A 148 -10.54 -9.38 15.30
N ALA A 149 -9.52 -9.86 16.02
CA ALA A 149 -8.79 -9.04 16.99
C ALA A 149 -7.66 -8.30 16.26
N ILE A 150 -7.81 -6.97 16.08
CA ILE A 150 -6.86 -6.17 15.30
C ILE A 150 -6.03 -5.29 16.24
N THR A 151 -4.71 -5.34 16.08
CA THR A 151 -3.75 -4.56 16.86
C THR A 151 -2.90 -3.69 15.94
N LEU A 152 -2.75 -2.41 16.29
CA LEU A 152 -1.79 -1.53 15.60
C LEU A 152 -0.37 -1.98 15.93
N GLY A 153 0.42 -2.28 14.92
CA GLY A 153 1.80 -2.68 15.02
C GLY A 153 2.69 -2.01 13.98
N GLU A 154 3.89 -2.48 13.86
CA GLU A 154 4.83 -2.16 12.76
C GLU A 154 5.06 -3.45 11.96
N VAL A 155 5.32 -3.34 10.66
CA VAL A 155 5.59 -4.54 9.85
C VAL A 155 6.75 -5.35 10.41
N ASP A 156 7.82 -4.69 10.83
CA ASP A 156 8.99 -5.33 11.43
C ASP A 156 8.78 -5.77 12.88
N ARG A 157 7.72 -5.29 13.51
CA ARG A 157 7.38 -5.56 14.92
C ARG A 157 5.90 -5.85 15.08
N PRO A 158 5.39 -6.93 14.46
CA PRO A 158 4.01 -7.31 14.61
C PRO A 158 3.67 -7.49 16.11
N ARG A 159 2.55 -6.92 16.52
CA ARG A 159 2.06 -6.94 17.91
C ARG A 159 0.85 -7.86 18.02
N GLY A 160 0.51 -8.22 19.26
CA GLY A 160 -0.64 -9.07 19.54
C GLY A 160 -0.38 -10.56 19.35
N PHE A 161 0.88 -10.95 19.11
CA PHE A 161 1.31 -12.33 19.03
C PHE A 161 2.24 -12.67 20.20
N GLU A 162 1.84 -13.64 20.99
CA GLU A 162 2.65 -14.18 22.07
C GLU A 162 3.63 -15.23 21.56
N GLU A 163 4.69 -15.50 22.27
CA GLU A 163 5.67 -16.52 21.89
C GLU A 163 5.03 -17.92 21.90
N ALA A 164 5.34 -18.70 20.88
CA ALA A 164 4.91 -20.08 20.69
C ALA A 164 3.38 -20.29 20.82
N SER A 165 2.58 -19.29 20.45
CA SER A 165 1.13 -19.29 20.67
C SER A 165 0.30 -19.60 19.42
N LEU A 166 0.86 -19.39 18.22
CA LEU A 166 0.11 -19.47 16.99
C LEU A 166 0.50 -20.72 16.18
N PRO A 167 -0.47 -21.54 15.78
CA PRO A 167 -0.23 -22.70 14.90
C PRO A 167 0.07 -22.27 13.47
N SER A 168 -0.43 -21.11 13.04
CA SER A 168 -0.14 -20.54 11.72
C SER A 168 -0.17 -19.01 11.75
N ILE A 169 0.66 -18.40 10.91
CA ILE A 169 0.65 -16.97 10.63
C ILE A 169 0.53 -16.79 9.11
N VAL A 170 -0.33 -15.86 8.69
CA VAL A 170 -0.46 -15.41 7.30
C VAL A 170 0.10 -14.01 7.19
N SER A 171 0.85 -13.69 6.14
CA SER A 171 1.20 -12.29 5.86
C SER A 171 1.08 -11.94 4.38
N ILE A 172 0.70 -10.68 4.12
CA ILE A 172 0.51 -10.16 2.77
C ILE A 172 1.45 -8.98 2.57
N GLU A 173 2.37 -9.09 1.63
CA GLU A 173 3.37 -8.09 1.26
C GLU A 173 4.25 -7.59 2.43
N ALA A 174 4.34 -8.35 3.53
CA ALA A 174 5.10 -7.93 4.71
C ALA A 174 6.61 -7.84 4.43
N PHE A 175 7.16 -8.75 3.63
CA PHE A 175 8.56 -8.69 3.22
C PHE A 175 8.85 -7.47 2.35
N ALA A 176 7.95 -7.11 1.44
CA ALA A 176 8.11 -5.96 0.56
C ALA A 176 8.27 -4.66 1.35
N TYR A 177 7.53 -4.51 2.46
CA TYR A 177 7.51 -3.30 3.28
C TYR A 177 8.40 -3.35 4.53
N SER A 178 9.03 -4.48 4.80
CA SER A 178 9.95 -4.64 5.94
C SER A 178 11.30 -3.97 5.66
N ASP A 179 11.74 -3.11 6.56
CA ASP A 179 13.09 -2.54 6.56
C ASP A 179 14.11 -3.51 7.21
N HIS A 180 13.63 -4.40 8.10
CA HIS A 180 14.43 -5.35 8.87
C HIS A 180 13.92 -6.78 8.71
N LYS A 181 14.03 -7.33 7.49
CA LYS A 181 13.51 -8.65 7.12
C LYS A 181 13.91 -9.77 8.07
N ALA A 182 15.17 -9.84 8.49
CA ALA A 182 15.65 -10.83 9.47
C ALA A 182 14.92 -10.65 10.83
N GLY A 183 14.64 -9.42 11.23
CA GLY A 183 13.87 -9.11 12.43
C GLY A 183 12.43 -9.59 12.33
N LEU A 184 11.76 -9.33 11.21
CA LEU A 184 10.40 -9.83 10.93
C LEU A 184 10.37 -11.36 10.98
N VAL A 185 11.26 -12.04 10.24
CA VAL A 185 11.34 -13.51 10.21
C VAL A 185 11.53 -14.09 11.61
N GLY A 186 12.47 -13.53 12.38
CA GLY A 186 12.73 -13.99 13.74
C GLY A 186 11.53 -13.80 14.70
N ARG A 187 10.74 -12.75 14.53
CA ARG A 187 9.53 -12.52 15.34
C ARG A 187 8.41 -13.48 14.95
N VAL A 188 8.17 -13.67 13.67
CA VAL A 188 7.20 -14.65 13.18
C VAL A 188 7.59 -16.05 13.66
N PHE A 189 8.86 -16.41 13.52
CA PHE A 189 9.34 -17.71 14.00
C PHE A 189 9.09 -17.89 15.50
N ARG A 190 9.33 -16.91 16.34
CA ARG A 190 9.06 -17.02 17.80
C ARG A 190 7.59 -17.09 18.13
N ALA A 191 6.73 -16.34 17.43
CA ALA A 191 5.29 -16.35 17.66
C ALA A 191 4.62 -17.67 17.28
N LEU A 192 5.17 -18.38 16.31
CA LEU A 192 4.69 -19.69 15.90
C LEU A 192 4.99 -20.73 16.96
N ASP A 193 4.07 -21.67 17.17
CA ASP A 193 4.28 -22.85 18.02
C ASP A 193 5.42 -23.78 17.48
N SER A 194 5.72 -24.87 18.18
CA SER A 194 6.84 -25.75 17.83
C SER A 194 6.72 -26.43 16.47
N LYS A 195 5.50 -26.57 15.93
CA LYS A 195 5.19 -27.12 14.61
C LYS A 195 4.56 -26.08 13.70
N GLY A 196 4.71 -24.80 14.03
CA GLY A 196 4.03 -23.68 13.40
C GLY A 196 4.41 -23.50 11.94
N ARG A 197 3.49 -22.87 11.22
CA ARG A 197 3.59 -22.57 9.78
C ARG A 197 3.45 -21.08 9.52
N TRP A 198 4.29 -20.56 8.65
CA TRP A 198 4.11 -19.23 8.07
C TRP A 198 3.73 -19.34 6.61
N VAL A 199 2.58 -18.78 6.24
CA VAL A 199 2.10 -18.63 4.87
C VAL A 199 2.18 -17.16 4.49
N PHE A 200 2.82 -16.82 3.39
CA PHE A 200 2.88 -15.42 2.99
C PHE A 200 2.87 -15.23 1.48
N LEU A 201 2.12 -14.22 1.06
CA LEU A 201 2.09 -13.75 -0.32
C LEU A 201 2.96 -12.51 -0.41
N ASP A 202 3.96 -12.55 -1.28
CA ASP A 202 4.87 -11.42 -1.40
C ASP A 202 5.41 -11.24 -2.82
N THR A 203 5.79 -10.00 -3.13
CA THR A 203 6.44 -9.63 -4.38
C THR A 203 7.96 -9.68 -4.20
N THR A 204 8.64 -10.36 -5.11
CA THR A 204 10.10 -10.54 -5.08
C THR A 204 10.74 -10.09 -6.38
N ARG A 205 12.02 -9.75 -6.30
CA ARG A 205 12.85 -9.50 -7.49
C ARG A 205 13.38 -10.83 -8.03
N ARG A 206 13.33 -11.01 -9.34
CA ARG A 206 13.97 -12.18 -9.97
C ARG A 206 15.50 -12.11 -9.95
N THR A 207 16.04 -10.90 -9.91
CA THR A 207 17.49 -10.68 -9.90
C THR A 207 17.85 -9.54 -8.95
N LYS A 208 19.13 -9.42 -8.59
CA LYS A 208 19.64 -8.28 -7.79
C LYS A 208 19.69 -6.95 -8.56
N LYS A 209 19.29 -6.92 -9.84
CA LYS A 209 19.22 -5.68 -10.62
C LYS A 209 18.13 -4.76 -10.05
N THR A 210 18.39 -3.46 -10.11
CA THR A 210 17.41 -2.44 -9.73
C THR A 210 16.13 -2.60 -10.54
N PRO A 211 14.96 -2.57 -9.92
CA PRO A 211 13.69 -2.59 -10.65
C PRO A 211 13.59 -1.42 -11.63
N PRO A 212 12.78 -1.53 -12.69
CA PRO A 212 12.56 -0.44 -13.62
C PRO A 212 12.18 0.86 -12.91
N GLN A 213 12.73 2.00 -13.33
CA GLN A 213 12.49 3.29 -12.68
C GLN A 213 11.00 3.64 -12.58
N ALA A 214 10.22 3.34 -13.61
CA ALA A 214 8.78 3.56 -13.60
C ALA A 214 8.08 2.79 -12.47
N PHE A 215 8.56 1.59 -12.15
CA PHE A 215 8.06 0.81 -11.02
C PHE A 215 8.49 1.44 -9.68
N ALA A 216 9.77 1.76 -9.53
CA ALA A 216 10.29 2.38 -8.31
C ALA A 216 9.61 3.72 -7.99
N SER A 217 9.26 4.52 -9.01
CA SER A 217 8.57 5.79 -8.85
C SER A 217 7.08 5.64 -8.52
N ALA A 218 6.44 4.58 -9.01
CA ALA A 218 5.01 4.35 -8.83
C ALA A 218 4.67 3.61 -7.53
N TRP A 219 5.59 2.81 -7.02
CA TRP A 219 5.39 2.07 -5.78
C TRP A 219 6.29 2.64 -4.70
N ALA A 220 5.71 3.26 -3.67
CA ALA A 220 6.44 3.93 -2.60
C ALA A 220 7.45 2.98 -1.92
N GLU A 221 8.67 2.96 -2.45
CA GLU A 221 9.90 2.43 -1.85
C GLU A 221 9.84 1.04 -1.19
N PRO A 222 9.27 0.00 -1.82
CA PRO A 222 9.36 -1.33 -1.21
C PRO A 222 10.79 -1.85 -1.30
N GLN A 223 11.25 -2.45 -0.22
CA GLN A 223 12.54 -3.11 -0.18
C GLN A 223 12.42 -4.57 -0.62
N LEU A 224 12.36 -4.80 -1.91
CA LEU A 224 12.16 -6.13 -2.46
C LEU A 224 13.40 -7.01 -2.29
N ALA A 225 13.20 -8.18 -1.70
CA ALA A 225 14.19 -9.26 -1.68
C ALA A 225 14.10 -10.12 -2.94
N THR A 226 15.15 -10.87 -3.24
CA THR A 226 15.10 -12.00 -4.16
C THR A 226 14.55 -13.24 -3.46
N ASN A 227 14.14 -14.26 -4.23
CA ASN A 227 13.69 -15.52 -3.63
C ASN A 227 14.80 -16.18 -2.80
N ASP A 228 16.03 -16.19 -3.31
CA ASP A 228 17.18 -16.79 -2.61
C ASP A 228 17.44 -16.09 -1.27
N GLU A 229 17.33 -14.74 -1.23
CA GLU A 229 17.47 -13.97 0.01
C GLU A 229 16.37 -14.30 1.02
N ILE A 230 15.14 -14.55 0.56
CA ILE A 230 14.03 -14.98 1.44
C ILE A 230 14.29 -16.40 1.97
N GLU A 231 14.66 -17.34 1.11
CA GLU A 231 14.95 -18.73 1.49
C GLU A 231 16.10 -18.81 2.50
N GLU A 232 17.15 -18.01 2.29
CA GLU A 232 18.27 -17.91 3.23
C GLU A 232 17.82 -17.39 4.60
N LEU A 233 17.04 -16.30 4.64
CA LEU A 233 16.52 -15.74 5.88
C LEU A 233 15.64 -16.72 6.66
N LEU A 234 14.76 -17.43 5.97
CA LEU A 234 13.90 -18.44 6.57
C LEU A 234 14.72 -19.61 7.14
N THR A 235 15.71 -20.09 6.40
CA THR A 235 16.61 -21.17 6.82
C THR A 235 17.43 -20.75 8.05
N LEU A 236 18.00 -19.55 8.03
CA LEU A 236 18.76 -19.00 9.16
C LEU A 236 17.91 -18.82 10.43
N ALA A 237 16.65 -18.50 10.28
CA ALA A 237 15.71 -18.40 11.40
C ALA A 237 15.29 -19.76 11.99
N GLY A 238 15.53 -20.86 11.26
CA GLY A 238 15.28 -22.22 11.72
C GLY A 238 14.09 -22.93 11.09
N PHE A 239 13.44 -22.36 10.06
CA PHE A 239 12.43 -23.08 9.29
C PHE A 239 13.07 -24.29 8.58
N LYS A 240 12.38 -25.44 8.61
CA LYS A 240 12.92 -26.73 8.14
C LYS A 240 12.41 -27.13 6.77
N SER A 241 11.24 -26.60 6.38
CA SER A 241 10.65 -26.79 5.06
C SER A 241 10.21 -25.44 4.52
N VAL A 242 10.65 -25.10 3.33
CA VAL A 242 10.24 -23.87 2.62
C VAL A 242 9.76 -24.27 1.23
N ARG A 243 8.53 -23.91 0.91
CA ARG A 243 7.90 -24.16 -0.39
C ARG A 243 7.43 -22.86 -0.99
N ARG A 244 7.47 -22.75 -2.30
CA ARG A 244 7.08 -21.58 -3.05
C ARG A 244 6.18 -21.98 -4.21
N VAL A 245 5.03 -21.32 -4.32
CA VAL A 245 4.06 -21.51 -5.39
C VAL A 245 3.89 -20.19 -6.14
N PRO A 246 4.05 -20.16 -7.47
CA PRO A 246 3.76 -18.96 -8.25
C PRO A 246 2.31 -18.53 -8.08
N ALA A 247 2.09 -17.26 -7.73
CA ALA A 247 0.76 -16.67 -7.55
C ALA A 247 0.53 -15.45 -8.49
N GLY A 248 1.52 -15.14 -9.32
CA GLY A 248 1.50 -13.95 -10.20
C GLY A 248 0.30 -13.90 -11.12
N ASP A 249 -0.08 -15.01 -11.75
CA ASP A 249 -1.20 -15.07 -12.69
C ASP A 249 -2.53 -14.71 -12.02
N LEU A 250 -2.79 -15.21 -10.79
CA LEU A 250 -4.01 -14.90 -10.04
C LEU A 250 -4.10 -13.41 -9.69
N VAL A 251 -2.98 -12.81 -9.30
CA VAL A 251 -2.91 -11.38 -8.98
C VAL A 251 -3.03 -10.52 -10.23
N LEU A 252 -2.36 -10.90 -11.32
CA LEU A 252 -2.44 -10.20 -12.61
C LEU A 252 -3.86 -10.23 -13.19
N ASP A 253 -4.54 -11.36 -13.11
CA ASP A 253 -5.92 -11.49 -13.55
C ASP A 253 -6.87 -10.64 -12.70
N ALA A 254 -6.65 -10.56 -11.40
CA ALA A 254 -7.40 -9.65 -10.53
C ALA A 254 -7.14 -8.18 -10.88
N ALA A 255 -5.89 -7.80 -11.13
CA ALA A 255 -5.53 -6.45 -11.58
C ALA A 255 -6.19 -6.10 -12.93
N LYS A 256 -6.18 -7.02 -13.91
CA LYS A 256 -6.84 -6.83 -15.21
C LYS A 256 -8.35 -6.61 -15.05
N ARG A 257 -9.01 -7.35 -14.16
CA ARG A 257 -10.45 -7.14 -13.86
C ARG A 257 -10.71 -5.77 -13.25
N GLY A 258 -9.90 -5.33 -12.29
CA GLY A 258 -10.01 -3.99 -11.72
C GLY A 258 -9.88 -2.89 -12.77
N TYR A 259 -8.92 -3.03 -13.69
CA TYR A 259 -8.76 -2.09 -14.81
C TYR A 259 -9.92 -2.10 -15.80
N ALA A 260 -10.51 -3.26 -16.09
CA ALA A 260 -11.67 -3.33 -16.98
C ALA A 260 -12.85 -2.51 -16.43
N ASN A 261 -12.95 -2.38 -15.12
CA ASN A 261 -13.99 -1.62 -14.45
C ASN A 261 -13.66 -0.12 -14.30
N LEU A 262 -12.40 0.29 -14.53
CA LEU A 262 -11.95 1.67 -14.24
C LEU A 262 -12.76 2.73 -14.98
N SER A 263 -13.10 2.52 -16.25
CA SER A 263 -13.93 3.45 -17.02
C SER A 263 -15.31 3.67 -16.38
N GLN A 264 -15.97 2.57 -15.96
CA GLN A 264 -17.25 2.66 -15.28
C GLN A 264 -17.15 3.33 -13.90
N VAL A 265 -16.01 3.12 -13.21
CA VAL A 265 -15.71 3.78 -11.93
C VAL A 265 -15.58 5.28 -12.13
N LEU A 266 -14.84 5.72 -13.15
CA LEU A 266 -14.67 7.13 -13.48
C LEU A 266 -15.99 7.80 -13.88
N GLU A 267 -16.81 7.12 -14.68
CA GLU A 267 -18.16 7.61 -15.05
C GLU A 267 -19.05 7.76 -13.81
N ARG A 268 -19.06 6.78 -12.91
CA ARG A 268 -19.80 6.85 -11.65
C ARG A 268 -19.27 7.97 -10.75
N ALA A 269 -17.97 8.13 -10.64
CA ALA A 269 -17.36 9.20 -9.86
C ALA A 269 -17.77 10.58 -10.42
N ALA A 270 -17.78 10.75 -11.73
CA ALA A 270 -18.20 11.98 -12.39
C ALA A 270 -19.70 12.30 -12.17
N THR A 271 -20.55 11.27 -12.03
CA THR A 271 -22.00 11.42 -11.84
C THR A 271 -22.44 11.39 -10.37
N SER A 272 -21.61 10.90 -9.46
CA SER A 272 -21.96 10.69 -8.03
C SER A 272 -21.87 11.95 -7.17
N GLY A 273 -21.67 13.13 -7.77
CA GLY A 273 -21.58 14.38 -7.02
C GLY A 273 -20.32 14.49 -6.15
N LEU A 274 -19.30 13.70 -6.42
CA LEU A 274 -17.97 13.88 -5.83
C LEU A 274 -17.41 15.22 -6.29
N THR A 275 -17.78 16.26 -5.55
CA THR A 275 -17.37 17.65 -5.82
C THR A 275 -16.41 18.11 -4.74
N GLY A 276 -15.73 19.21 -5.03
CA GLY A 276 -14.81 19.80 -4.06
C GLY A 276 -13.51 19.00 -3.86
N ARG A 277 -12.86 19.28 -2.75
CA ARG A 277 -11.52 18.78 -2.42
C ARG A 277 -11.49 17.26 -2.20
N GLU A 278 -12.51 16.70 -1.57
CA GLU A 278 -12.59 15.25 -1.33
C GLU A 278 -12.71 14.46 -2.63
N GLY A 279 -13.56 14.95 -3.57
CA GLY A 279 -13.70 14.33 -4.89
C GLY A 279 -12.41 14.37 -5.69
N ALA A 280 -11.68 15.49 -5.66
CA ALA A 280 -10.38 15.62 -6.30
C ALA A 280 -9.35 14.65 -5.70
N LEU A 281 -9.29 14.56 -4.38
CA LEU A 281 -8.40 13.62 -3.68
C LEU A 281 -8.74 12.16 -4.04
N PHE A 282 -10.02 11.80 -4.06
CA PHE A 282 -10.44 10.45 -4.44
C PHE A 282 -9.99 10.08 -5.86
N LEU A 283 -10.19 10.97 -6.83
CA LEU A 283 -9.75 10.74 -8.20
C LEU A 283 -8.23 10.65 -8.32
N GLN A 284 -7.51 11.46 -7.55
CA GLN A 284 -6.05 11.40 -7.49
C GLN A 284 -5.55 10.07 -6.94
N GLU A 285 -6.14 9.58 -5.84
CA GLU A 285 -5.79 8.29 -5.23
C GLU A 285 -6.11 7.12 -6.17
N LEU A 286 -7.25 7.19 -6.85
CA LEU A 286 -7.66 6.19 -7.83
C LEU A 286 -6.68 6.13 -9.02
N ALA A 287 -6.31 7.29 -9.56
CA ALA A 287 -5.36 7.38 -10.68
C ALA A 287 -3.97 6.89 -10.27
N TRP A 288 -3.52 7.28 -9.08
CA TRP A 288 -2.22 6.85 -8.55
C TRP A 288 -2.15 5.35 -8.36
N GLU A 289 -3.20 4.73 -7.78
CA GLU A 289 -3.27 3.28 -7.61
C GLU A 289 -3.26 2.55 -8.95
N ALA A 290 -4.08 3.00 -9.90
CA ALA A 290 -4.12 2.42 -11.23
C ALA A 290 -2.74 2.50 -11.91
N GLN A 291 -2.05 3.63 -11.83
CA GLN A 291 -0.72 3.79 -12.40
C GLN A 291 0.32 2.89 -11.71
N SER A 292 0.28 2.80 -10.38
CA SER A 292 1.14 1.95 -9.57
C SER A 292 1.04 0.49 -10.01
N TRP A 293 -0.18 -0.04 -10.09
CA TRP A 293 -0.39 -1.42 -10.52
C TRP A 293 -0.07 -1.66 -11.99
N ARG A 294 -0.28 -0.67 -12.85
CA ARG A 294 0.17 -0.77 -14.24
C ARG A 294 1.69 -0.95 -14.34
N ALA A 295 2.44 -0.25 -13.51
CA ALA A 295 3.89 -0.40 -13.44
C ALA A 295 4.30 -1.77 -12.87
N ARG A 296 3.62 -2.26 -11.82
CA ARG A 296 3.82 -3.62 -11.26
C ARG A 296 3.53 -4.70 -12.28
N THR A 297 2.37 -4.63 -12.95
CA THR A 297 1.97 -5.58 -13.98
C THR A 297 3.04 -5.70 -15.07
N ARG A 298 3.53 -4.57 -15.60
CA ARG A 298 4.60 -4.56 -16.60
C ARG A 298 5.90 -5.16 -16.08
N ALA A 299 6.25 -4.91 -14.83
CA ALA A 299 7.46 -5.45 -14.23
C ALA A 299 7.37 -6.97 -14.02
N ILE A 300 6.19 -7.49 -13.70
CA ILE A 300 5.93 -8.93 -13.55
C ILE A 300 5.91 -9.60 -14.92
N GLU A 301 5.14 -9.09 -15.88
CA GLU A 301 5.06 -9.61 -17.25
C GLU A 301 6.42 -9.55 -17.97
N GLY A 302 7.21 -8.51 -17.69
CA GLY A 302 8.58 -8.36 -18.18
C GLY A 302 9.62 -9.22 -17.46
N GLY A 303 9.21 -9.99 -16.44
CA GLY A 303 10.08 -10.91 -15.71
C GLY A 303 11.09 -10.25 -14.75
N ALA A 304 10.92 -8.96 -14.44
CA ALA A 304 11.74 -8.28 -13.42
C ALA A 304 11.31 -8.63 -12.00
N LEU A 305 10.00 -8.84 -11.81
CA LEU A 305 9.37 -9.20 -10.55
C LEU A 305 8.58 -10.50 -10.69
N GLU A 306 8.29 -11.11 -9.56
CA GLU A 306 7.35 -12.22 -9.44
C GLU A 306 6.59 -12.12 -8.12
N ILE A 307 5.40 -12.70 -8.09
CA ILE A 307 4.59 -12.82 -6.88
C ILE A 307 4.45 -14.29 -6.55
N ASN A 308 4.81 -14.64 -5.33
CA ASN A 308 4.81 -16.01 -4.86
C ASN A 308 4.03 -16.16 -3.55
N LEU A 309 3.33 -17.27 -3.43
CA LEU A 309 2.82 -17.78 -2.17
C LEU A 309 3.88 -18.69 -1.57
N TRP A 310 4.32 -18.35 -0.38
CA TRP A 310 5.33 -19.07 0.38
C TRP A 310 4.69 -19.82 1.52
N VAL A 311 5.21 -21.01 1.80
CA VAL A 311 4.86 -21.81 2.96
C VAL A 311 6.14 -22.25 3.65
N ALA A 312 6.36 -21.76 4.87
CA ALA A 312 7.54 -22.07 5.68
C ALA A 312 7.10 -22.78 6.97
N ASP A 313 7.58 -24.01 7.18
CA ASP A 313 7.25 -24.84 8.32
C ASP A 313 8.42 -24.94 9.30
N LYS A 314 8.15 -24.87 10.61
CA LYS A 314 9.18 -25.07 11.67
C LYS A 314 9.66 -26.51 11.75
N THR A 315 8.88 -27.46 11.25
CA THR A 315 9.23 -28.88 11.20
C THR A 315 9.26 -29.38 9.76
N GLN A 316 10.04 -30.43 9.52
CA GLN A 316 10.01 -31.12 8.24
C GLN A 316 8.62 -31.71 8.00
N GLN A 317 8.04 -31.45 6.86
CA GLN A 317 6.78 -32.09 6.45
C GLN A 317 7.07 -33.10 5.35
N ASP A 318 6.56 -34.32 5.51
CA ASP A 318 6.75 -35.43 4.57
C ASP A 318 5.70 -35.45 3.44
N ALA A 319 4.79 -34.47 3.36
CA ALA A 319 3.70 -34.48 2.38
C ALA A 319 3.89 -33.44 1.27
N PRO A 320 3.65 -33.80 0.00
CA PRO A 320 3.56 -32.86 -1.11
C PRO A 320 2.30 -31.96 -0.97
N LEU A 321 2.37 -30.78 -1.56
CA LEU A 321 1.20 -29.90 -1.77
C LEU A 321 0.20 -30.52 -2.73
#